data_bc1593a3b06df73d573c31ec7a9d558c
#
_entry.id   bc1593a3b06df73d573c31ec7a9d558c
#
_cell.length_a   1.000
_cell.length_b   1.000
_cell.length_c   1.000
_cell.angle_alpha   90.00
_cell.angle_beta   90.00
_cell.angle_gamma   90.00
#
_symmetry.space_group_name_H-M   'P 1'
#
loop_
_entity.id
_entity.type
_entity.pdbx_description
1 polymer ?
#
loop_
_entity_poly.entity_id
_entity_poly.type
_entity_poly.pdbx_seq_one_letter_code
_entity_poly.pdbx_strand_id
1 'polypeptide(L)'
;LDENGLEVPYQITYDDMLIFPASVKGDASAVYTIAEGTPQPVDVVACGRQYPERLDDVAWENDRAAYRAYGPALQEKGERAFGYDIWTKSVSEPVVEDRYDGDLNRGISYHVDHGNGMDCYAVGPTLGGGTAALFPDSTIVYPYCYKDCEILDNGPLRFTAKLVYNPLVVKGDSSVIETRIISLDKGSQLNKTVVSFDNLQEITPVVTGIVLHKQNPMGY
;
A
#
# COMPACT_ATOMS: atom_id res chain seq x y z
N LEU A 1 -5.50 -2.72 27.95
CA LEU A 1 -6.30 -3.83 28.51
C LEU A 1 -7.75 -3.63 28.16
N ASP A 2 -8.47 -4.68 27.88
CA ASP A 2 -9.93 -4.68 27.73
C ASP A 2 -10.67 -4.63 29.08
N GLU A 3 -11.99 -4.70 29.08
CA GLU A 3 -12.83 -4.66 30.29
C GLU A 3 -12.62 -5.85 31.25
N ASN A 4 -12.01 -6.94 30.78
CA ASN A 4 -11.68 -8.12 31.58
C ASN A 4 -10.23 -8.09 32.10
N GLY A 5 -9.49 -7.01 31.82
CA GLY A 5 -8.08 -6.88 32.17
C GLY A 5 -7.15 -7.69 31.28
N LEU A 6 -7.61 -8.14 30.08
CA LEU A 6 -6.79 -8.84 29.11
C LEU A 6 -6.10 -7.82 28.19
N GLU A 7 -4.84 -8.08 27.90
CA GLU A 7 -4.09 -7.27 26.94
C GLU A 7 -4.67 -7.40 25.53
N VAL A 8 -4.85 -6.26 24.86
CA VAL A 8 -5.21 -6.24 23.45
C VAL A 8 -4.00 -5.80 22.63
N PRO A 9 -3.80 -6.33 21.41
CA PRO A 9 -2.73 -5.87 20.54
C PRO A 9 -2.82 -4.36 20.33
N TYR A 10 -1.70 -3.69 20.27
CA TYR A 10 -1.65 -2.25 19.99
C TYR A 10 -0.41 -1.90 19.17
N GLN A 11 -0.43 -0.71 18.61
CA GLN A 11 0.71 -0.12 17.91
C GLN A 11 0.72 1.39 18.17
N ILE A 12 1.91 1.95 18.38
CA ILE A 12 2.12 3.39 18.31
C ILE A 12 2.62 3.69 16.90
N THR A 13 1.88 4.54 16.20
CA THR A 13 2.18 4.88 14.80
C THR A 13 3.20 6.00 14.72
N TYR A 14 3.76 6.22 13.51
CA TYR A 14 4.79 7.24 13.25
C TYR A 14 4.38 8.67 13.65
N ASP A 15 3.08 8.94 13.74
CA ASP A 15 2.48 10.21 14.13
C ASP A 15 2.01 10.22 15.61
N ASP A 16 2.62 9.37 16.42
CA ASP A 16 2.39 9.23 17.86
C ASP A 16 0.96 8.85 18.26
N MET A 17 0.22 8.20 17.36
CA MET A 17 -1.12 7.71 17.66
C MET A 17 -1.08 6.28 18.21
N LEU A 18 -1.80 6.03 19.29
CA LEU A 18 -2.06 4.69 19.80
C LEU A 18 -3.25 4.09 19.04
N ILE A 19 -3.03 3.02 18.31
CA ILE A 19 -4.08 2.26 17.64
C ILE A 19 -4.21 0.87 18.25
N PHE A 20 -5.44 0.37 18.34
CA PHE A 20 -5.76 -0.98 18.80
C PHE A 20 -7.11 -1.45 18.22
N PRO A 21 -7.35 -2.77 18.07
CA PRO A 21 -8.64 -3.30 17.65
C PRO A 21 -9.66 -3.11 18.76
N ALA A 22 -10.75 -2.44 18.45
CA ALA A 22 -11.87 -2.25 19.38
C ALA A 22 -13.12 -2.95 18.83
N SER A 23 -13.90 -3.58 19.72
CA SER A 23 -15.19 -4.18 19.41
C SER A 23 -16.23 -3.66 20.38
N VAL A 24 -17.28 -3.07 19.84
CA VAL A 24 -18.39 -2.50 20.63
C VAL A 24 -19.71 -3.01 20.05
N LYS A 25 -20.59 -3.53 20.92
CA LYS A 25 -21.95 -3.91 20.50
C LYS A 25 -22.78 -2.66 20.24
N GLY A 26 -23.83 -2.80 19.41
CA GLY A 26 -24.77 -1.70 19.19
C GLY A 26 -25.39 -1.25 20.52
N ASP A 27 -25.56 0.06 20.69
CA ASP A 27 -26.09 0.72 21.89
C ASP A 27 -25.34 0.40 23.20
N ALA A 28 -24.06 0.06 23.11
CA ALA A 28 -23.19 -0.25 24.25
C ALA A 28 -21.92 0.60 24.25
N SER A 29 -21.16 0.52 25.33
CA SER A 29 -19.85 1.09 25.48
C SER A 29 -18.83 -0.01 25.78
N ALA A 30 -17.61 0.12 25.29
CA ALA A 30 -16.47 -0.69 25.70
C ALA A 30 -15.42 0.21 26.34
N VAL A 31 -14.81 -0.25 27.41
CA VAL A 31 -13.76 0.48 28.14
C VAL A 31 -12.43 -0.23 27.93
N TYR A 32 -11.43 0.55 27.53
CA TYR A 32 -10.04 0.08 27.42
C TYR A 32 -9.17 0.92 28.35
N THR A 33 -8.25 0.27 29.04
CA THR A 33 -7.38 0.91 30.03
C THR A 33 -5.93 0.82 29.58
N ILE A 34 -5.23 1.95 29.64
CA ILE A 34 -3.77 1.99 29.48
C ILE A 34 -3.15 1.67 30.82
N ALA A 35 -2.23 0.71 30.86
CA ALA A 35 -1.50 0.30 32.05
C ALA A 35 -0.01 0.19 31.73
N GLU A 36 0.82 0.41 32.74
CA GLU A 36 2.25 0.14 32.64
C GLU A 36 2.50 -1.38 32.72
N GLY A 37 3.41 -1.89 31.90
CA GLY A 37 3.78 -3.30 31.91
C GLY A 37 4.72 -3.67 30.77
N THR A 38 5.11 -4.95 30.72
CA THR A 38 5.83 -5.53 29.57
C THR A 38 4.82 -6.10 28.60
N PRO A 39 4.71 -5.55 27.39
CA PRO A 39 3.73 -6.02 26.42
C PRO A 39 4.00 -7.46 25.99
N GLN A 40 2.94 -8.20 25.69
CA GLN A 40 3.06 -9.53 25.09
C GLN A 40 3.49 -9.39 23.62
N PRO A 41 4.28 -10.34 23.09
CA PRO A 41 4.60 -10.39 21.67
C PRO A 41 3.33 -10.48 20.82
N VAL A 42 3.27 -9.70 19.75
CA VAL A 42 2.17 -9.72 18.77
C VAL A 42 2.74 -10.01 17.40
N ASP A 43 2.11 -10.92 16.67
CA ASP A 43 2.53 -11.25 15.31
C ASP A 43 2.37 -10.03 14.39
N VAL A 44 3.40 -9.74 13.65
CA VAL A 44 3.40 -8.67 12.63
C VAL A 44 2.71 -9.21 11.39
N VAL A 45 1.57 -8.63 11.05
CA VAL A 45 0.80 -9.01 9.85
C VAL A 45 0.59 -7.85 8.88
N ALA A 46 0.75 -6.61 9.32
CA ALA A 46 0.72 -5.42 8.48
C ALA A 46 2.17 -4.94 8.25
N CYS A 47 2.80 -5.40 7.19
CA CYS A 47 4.22 -5.24 6.94
C CYS A 47 4.56 -5.00 5.47
N GLY A 48 5.75 -4.49 5.23
CA GLY A 48 6.27 -4.27 3.90
C GLY A 48 7.64 -3.61 3.92
N ARG A 49 8.28 -3.56 2.77
CA ARG A 49 9.56 -2.91 2.58
C ARG A 49 9.80 -2.56 1.10
N GLN A 50 10.88 -1.87 0.85
CA GLN A 50 11.46 -1.77 -0.49
C GLN A 50 12.21 -3.06 -0.82
N TYR A 51 12.10 -3.49 -2.08
CA TYR A 51 12.73 -4.70 -2.65
C TYR A 51 13.69 -4.31 -3.78
N PRO A 52 14.94 -3.92 -3.48
CA PRO A 52 15.93 -3.59 -4.52
C PRO A 52 16.20 -4.77 -5.45
N GLU A 53 16.15 -5.98 -4.92
CA GLU A 53 16.32 -7.24 -5.66
C GLU A 53 15.20 -7.48 -6.68
N ARG A 54 14.02 -6.84 -6.51
CA ARG A 54 12.89 -6.88 -7.45
C ARG A 54 12.63 -5.49 -8.05
N LEU A 55 13.66 -4.93 -8.67
CA LEU A 55 13.61 -3.67 -9.44
C LEU A 55 13.09 -2.47 -8.62
N ASP A 56 13.50 -2.41 -7.36
CA ASP A 56 13.12 -1.37 -6.39
C ASP A 56 11.61 -1.28 -6.11
N ASP A 57 10.86 -2.36 -6.29
CA ASP A 57 9.46 -2.36 -5.88
C ASP A 57 9.32 -2.03 -4.39
N VAL A 58 8.27 -1.30 -4.01
CA VAL A 58 7.78 -1.25 -2.64
C VAL A 58 6.56 -2.15 -2.57
N ALA A 59 6.62 -3.20 -1.76
CA ALA A 59 5.49 -4.10 -1.56
C ALA A 59 5.13 -4.18 -0.09
N TRP A 60 3.84 -4.25 0.18
CA TRP A 60 3.29 -4.32 1.53
C TRP A 60 2.05 -5.20 1.56
N GLU A 61 1.75 -5.72 2.73
CA GLU A 61 0.65 -6.63 2.94
C GLU A 61 0.04 -6.53 4.34
N ASN A 62 -1.12 -7.10 4.48
CA ASN A 62 -1.72 -7.45 5.76
C ASN A 62 -2.30 -8.87 5.69
N ASP A 63 -3.17 -9.23 6.65
CA ASP A 63 -3.86 -10.52 6.72
C ASP A 63 -4.93 -10.72 5.63
N ARG A 64 -5.13 -9.78 4.69
CA ARG A 64 -6.21 -9.82 3.68
C ARG A 64 -5.73 -9.71 2.25
N ALA A 65 -4.75 -8.87 1.99
CA ALA A 65 -4.27 -8.56 0.65
C ALA A 65 -2.81 -8.12 0.69
N ALA A 66 -2.16 -8.14 -0.48
CA ALA A 66 -0.87 -7.50 -0.66
C ALA A 66 -0.92 -6.53 -1.84
N TYR A 67 -0.01 -5.59 -1.85
CA TYR A 67 0.05 -4.49 -2.80
C TYR A 67 1.49 -4.22 -3.19
N ARG A 68 1.66 -3.58 -4.35
CA ARG A 68 2.96 -3.16 -4.86
C ARG A 68 2.88 -1.78 -5.50
N ALA A 69 3.90 -0.96 -5.27
CA ALA A 69 4.22 0.22 -6.06
C ALA A 69 5.54 -0.03 -6.79
N TYR A 70 5.59 0.32 -8.06
CA TYR A 70 6.74 0.02 -8.91
C TYR A 70 7.88 1.02 -8.72
N GLY A 71 9.09 0.50 -8.73
CA GLY A 71 10.30 1.24 -8.42
C GLY A 71 11.03 1.83 -9.62
N PRO A 72 12.03 2.69 -9.35
CA PRO A 72 12.80 3.34 -10.39
C PRO A 72 13.56 2.38 -11.32
N ALA A 73 14.08 1.27 -10.82
CA ALA A 73 14.81 0.31 -11.66
C ALA A 73 13.90 -0.37 -12.69
N LEU A 74 12.60 -0.55 -12.43
CA LEU A 74 11.65 -1.01 -13.43
C LEU A 74 11.49 0.03 -14.55
N GLN A 75 11.37 1.30 -14.19
CA GLN A 75 11.23 2.40 -15.13
C GLN A 75 12.46 2.58 -16.00
N GLU A 76 13.67 2.39 -15.46
CA GLU A 76 14.93 2.43 -16.20
C GLU A 76 15.00 1.35 -17.28
N LYS A 77 14.36 0.19 -17.08
CA LYS A 77 14.21 -0.85 -18.10
C LYS A 77 13.19 -0.51 -19.19
N GLY A 78 12.54 0.66 -19.10
CA GLY A 78 11.56 1.14 -20.08
C GLY A 78 10.13 0.64 -19.83
N GLU A 79 9.89 -0.09 -18.76
CA GLU A 79 8.54 -0.52 -18.39
C GLU A 79 7.75 0.64 -17.81
N ARG A 80 6.44 0.63 -18.03
CA ARG A 80 5.50 1.66 -17.60
C ARG A 80 4.41 1.02 -16.75
N ALA A 81 4.48 1.24 -15.43
CA ALA A 81 3.48 0.80 -14.48
C ALA A 81 3.34 1.89 -13.41
N PHE A 82 2.20 2.58 -13.37
CA PHE A 82 2.04 3.81 -12.61
C PHE A 82 1.17 3.64 -11.38
N GLY A 83 0.20 2.74 -11.43
CA GLY A 83 -0.74 2.51 -10.35
C GLY A 83 -0.28 1.44 -9.37
N TYR A 84 -1.07 1.24 -8.32
CA TYR A 84 -0.83 0.13 -7.40
C TYR A 84 -1.22 -1.20 -8.04
N ASP A 85 -0.40 -2.19 -7.78
CA ASP A 85 -0.71 -3.58 -8.03
C ASP A 85 -1.45 -4.18 -6.84
N ILE A 86 -2.26 -5.21 -7.09
CA ILE A 86 -3.07 -5.89 -6.08
C ILE A 86 -2.83 -7.39 -6.16
N TRP A 87 -2.38 -7.96 -5.07
CA TRP A 87 -2.15 -9.39 -4.95
C TRP A 87 -3.20 -10.02 -4.04
N THR A 88 -3.79 -11.10 -4.50
CA THR A 88 -4.73 -11.88 -3.68
C THR A 88 -3.99 -12.69 -2.62
N LYS A 89 -4.65 -12.89 -1.49
CA LYS A 89 -4.19 -13.77 -0.40
C LYS A 89 -5.33 -14.72 -0.01
N SER A 90 -4.99 -15.98 0.21
CA SER A 90 -5.89 -17.00 0.79
C SER A 90 -5.47 -17.40 2.20
N VAL A 91 -4.41 -16.78 2.73
CA VAL A 91 -3.85 -17.00 4.07
C VAL A 91 -3.66 -15.68 4.80
N SER A 92 -3.62 -15.72 6.12
CA SER A 92 -3.45 -14.52 6.96
C SER A 92 -2.01 -14.15 7.22
N GLU A 93 -1.09 -15.10 7.08
CA GLU A 93 0.34 -14.93 7.30
C GLU A 93 0.95 -14.06 6.19
N PRO A 94 2.05 -13.35 6.45
CA PRO A 94 2.83 -12.66 5.44
C PRO A 94 3.34 -13.62 4.36
N VAL A 95 3.22 -13.22 3.08
CA VAL A 95 3.56 -14.05 1.92
C VAL A 95 4.46 -13.38 0.89
N VAL A 96 4.60 -12.05 0.94
CA VAL A 96 5.31 -11.29 -0.10
C VAL A 96 6.78 -11.68 -0.17
N GLU A 97 7.46 -11.83 0.96
CA GLU A 97 8.85 -12.28 1.01
C GLU A 97 9.05 -13.65 0.32
N ASP A 98 8.22 -14.62 0.69
CA ASP A 98 8.32 -15.98 0.13
C ASP A 98 7.99 -16.00 -1.37
N ARG A 99 7.04 -15.18 -1.81
CA ARG A 99 6.68 -15.06 -3.23
C ARG A 99 7.80 -14.45 -4.06
N TYR A 100 8.44 -13.38 -3.57
CA TYR A 100 9.58 -12.78 -4.26
C TYR A 100 10.79 -13.72 -4.27
N ASP A 101 11.10 -14.36 -3.15
CA ASP A 101 12.17 -15.37 -3.11
C ASP A 101 11.85 -16.54 -4.05
N GLY A 102 10.59 -16.97 -4.09
CA GLY A 102 10.12 -18.00 -5.00
C GLY A 102 10.41 -17.68 -6.46
N ASP A 103 10.02 -16.50 -6.90
CA ASP A 103 10.18 -16.07 -8.29
C ASP A 103 11.65 -15.82 -8.65
N LEU A 104 12.38 -15.12 -7.80
CA LEU A 104 13.75 -14.71 -8.08
C LEU A 104 14.77 -15.85 -7.97
N ASN A 105 14.59 -16.75 -7.01
CA ASN A 105 15.64 -17.70 -6.63
C ASN A 105 15.26 -19.16 -6.82
N ARG A 106 13.96 -19.49 -6.85
CA ARG A 106 13.47 -20.88 -6.86
C ARG A 106 12.69 -21.25 -8.13
N GLY A 107 12.43 -20.30 -9.04
CA GLY A 107 11.64 -20.51 -10.25
C GLY A 107 10.16 -20.78 -9.97
N ILE A 108 9.63 -20.30 -8.84
CA ILE A 108 8.23 -20.42 -8.43
C ILE A 108 7.53 -19.09 -8.68
N SER A 109 6.81 -18.97 -9.78
CA SER A 109 6.17 -17.72 -10.16
C SER A 109 5.05 -17.32 -9.21
N TYR A 110 5.07 -16.07 -8.73
CA TYR A 110 3.99 -15.52 -7.93
C TYR A 110 2.73 -15.17 -8.74
N HIS A 111 2.77 -15.30 -10.07
CA HIS A 111 1.59 -15.20 -10.93
C HIS A 111 0.75 -16.48 -10.99
N VAL A 112 1.15 -17.51 -10.26
CA VAL A 112 0.43 -18.79 -10.12
C VAL A 112 0.09 -18.99 -8.64
N ASP A 113 -1.15 -19.39 -8.37
CA ASP A 113 -1.57 -19.71 -7.00
C ASP A 113 -0.96 -21.03 -6.53
N HIS A 114 -0.12 -20.96 -5.52
CA HIS A 114 0.52 -22.09 -4.84
C HIS A 114 -0.15 -22.43 -3.49
N GLY A 115 -1.42 -22.03 -3.32
CA GLY A 115 -2.21 -22.26 -2.11
C GLY A 115 -2.23 -21.09 -1.14
N ASN A 116 -1.57 -19.98 -1.46
CA ASN A 116 -1.56 -18.76 -0.64
C ASN A 116 -2.06 -17.50 -1.38
N GLY A 117 -2.64 -17.67 -2.57
CA GLY A 117 -3.05 -16.60 -3.48
C GLY A 117 -1.97 -16.26 -4.50
N MET A 118 -2.14 -15.18 -5.28
CA MET A 118 -1.23 -14.84 -6.38
C MET A 118 -1.32 -13.36 -6.77
N ASP A 119 -0.35 -12.90 -7.57
CA ASP A 119 -0.43 -11.69 -8.38
C ASP A 119 -1.22 -12.00 -9.65
N CYS A 120 -2.45 -11.53 -9.72
CA CYS A 120 -3.35 -11.74 -10.89
C CYS A 120 -3.81 -10.43 -11.54
N TYR A 121 -3.31 -9.29 -11.09
CA TYR A 121 -3.76 -7.98 -11.54
C TYR A 121 -2.69 -7.29 -12.40
N ALA A 122 -2.99 -7.02 -13.66
CA ALA A 122 -2.07 -6.35 -14.58
C ALA A 122 -2.28 -4.83 -14.56
N VAL A 123 -1.30 -4.09 -14.08
CA VAL A 123 -1.35 -2.62 -13.93
C VAL A 123 -1.04 -1.90 -15.25
N GLY A 124 0.14 -2.10 -15.81
CA GLY A 124 0.60 -1.39 -17.00
C GLY A 124 0.60 0.14 -16.85
N PRO A 125 0.52 0.90 -17.95
CA PRO A 125 0.54 2.37 -17.93
C PRO A 125 -0.83 2.96 -17.55
N THR A 126 -1.36 2.56 -16.40
CA THR A 126 -2.70 2.93 -15.89
C THR A 126 -2.64 3.37 -14.43
N LEU A 127 -3.80 3.78 -13.88
CA LEU A 127 -3.93 4.07 -12.44
C LEU A 127 -3.98 2.80 -11.56
N GLY A 128 -3.93 1.61 -12.16
CA GLY A 128 -3.90 0.33 -11.44
C GLY A 128 -5.07 0.16 -10.51
N GLY A 129 -4.81 -0.18 -9.27
CA GLY A 129 -5.79 -0.45 -8.21
C GLY A 129 -6.20 0.79 -7.41
N GLY A 130 -6.41 1.96 -8.05
CA GLY A 130 -7.00 3.12 -7.36
C GLY A 130 -6.03 4.26 -7.07
N THR A 131 -4.91 4.33 -7.75
CA THR A 131 -3.96 5.44 -7.64
C THR A 131 -4.57 6.77 -8.08
N ALA A 132 -4.27 7.85 -7.36
CA ALA A 132 -4.65 9.19 -7.75
C ALA A 132 -3.68 9.79 -8.79
N ALA A 133 -4.19 10.70 -9.62
CA ALA A 133 -3.38 11.47 -10.56
C ALA A 133 -3.99 12.85 -10.81
N LEU A 134 -3.16 13.83 -11.17
CA LEU A 134 -3.63 15.14 -11.64
C LEU A 134 -4.32 15.00 -13.00
N PHE A 135 -5.34 15.84 -13.22
CA PHE A 135 -6.18 15.81 -14.43
C PHE A 135 -6.35 17.19 -15.05
N PRO A 136 -5.27 17.90 -15.38
CA PRO A 136 -5.38 19.18 -16.07
C PRO A 136 -5.91 18.99 -17.49
N ASP A 137 -6.80 19.92 -17.92
CA ASP A 137 -7.29 19.97 -19.29
C ASP A 137 -7.78 18.61 -19.85
N SER A 138 -8.45 17.83 -19.00
CA SER A 138 -8.97 16.50 -19.33
C SER A 138 -7.91 15.46 -19.73
N THR A 139 -6.67 15.65 -19.27
CA THR A 139 -5.55 14.72 -19.53
C THR A 139 -4.98 14.20 -18.20
N ILE A 140 -4.83 12.88 -18.08
CA ILE A 140 -4.22 12.28 -16.89
C ILE A 140 -2.71 12.51 -16.93
N VAL A 141 -2.18 13.11 -15.87
CA VAL A 141 -0.74 13.20 -15.62
C VAL A 141 -0.35 12.04 -14.72
N TYR A 142 0.13 10.96 -15.32
CA TYR A 142 0.53 9.78 -14.56
C TYR A 142 1.80 10.06 -13.76
N PRO A 143 1.87 9.63 -12.49
CA PRO A 143 3.13 9.62 -11.75
C PRO A 143 4.09 8.64 -12.41
N TYR A 144 5.33 9.05 -12.63
CA TYR A 144 6.29 8.21 -13.35
C TYR A 144 6.76 7.02 -12.50
N CYS A 145 7.46 7.30 -11.41
CA CYS A 145 7.79 6.37 -10.33
C CYS A 145 8.21 7.19 -9.11
N TYR A 146 8.24 6.55 -7.96
CA TYR A 146 8.79 7.21 -6.78
C TYR A 146 10.31 7.42 -6.92
N LYS A 147 10.81 8.43 -6.25
CA LYS A 147 12.22 8.76 -6.13
C LYS A 147 12.76 8.37 -4.75
N ASP A 148 11.99 8.68 -3.71
CA ASP A 148 12.36 8.41 -2.33
C ASP A 148 11.25 7.58 -1.66
N CYS A 149 11.65 6.59 -0.87
CA CYS A 149 10.77 5.73 -0.09
C CYS A 149 11.20 5.70 1.37
N GLU A 150 10.26 5.88 2.28
CA GLU A 150 10.47 5.78 3.71
C GLU A 150 9.36 4.89 4.31
N ILE A 151 9.73 3.83 5.03
CA ILE A 151 8.79 3.02 5.79
C ILE A 151 8.60 3.68 7.15
N LEU A 152 7.39 4.17 7.42
CA LEU A 152 7.04 4.92 8.62
C LEU A 152 6.50 4.02 9.72
N ASP A 153 5.66 3.05 9.37
CA ASP A 153 5.14 2.02 10.27
C ASP A 153 5.32 0.64 9.64
N ASN A 154 5.73 -0.31 10.44
CA ASN A 154 5.87 -1.72 10.02
C ASN A 154 5.56 -2.59 11.24
N GLY A 155 4.29 -2.71 11.55
CA GLY A 155 3.86 -3.19 12.86
C GLY A 155 2.75 -4.23 12.81
N PRO A 156 2.25 -4.65 13.99
CA PRO A 156 1.25 -5.69 14.05
C PRO A 156 -0.11 -5.28 13.50
N LEU A 157 -0.42 -3.96 13.48
CA LEU A 157 -1.76 -3.47 13.12
C LEU A 157 -1.78 -2.57 11.90
N ARG A 158 -0.69 -1.85 11.63
CA ARG A 158 -0.60 -0.91 10.51
C ARG A 158 0.77 -0.92 9.87
N PHE A 159 0.79 -0.99 8.56
CA PHE A 159 1.88 -0.60 7.71
C PHE A 159 1.66 0.83 7.21
N THR A 160 2.70 1.66 7.18
CA THR A 160 2.67 2.99 6.56
C THR A 160 3.97 3.25 5.81
N ALA A 161 3.86 3.70 4.56
CA ALA A 161 4.99 4.14 3.75
C ALA A 161 4.76 5.55 3.21
N LYS A 162 5.82 6.32 3.11
CA LYS A 162 5.87 7.60 2.41
C LYS A 162 6.65 7.42 1.12
N LEU A 163 6.03 7.78 0.00
CA LEU A 163 6.65 7.80 -1.31
C LEU A 163 6.70 9.24 -1.84
N VAL A 164 7.86 9.71 -2.24
CA VAL A 164 8.04 10.99 -2.93
C VAL A 164 8.35 10.67 -4.39
N TYR A 165 7.58 11.23 -5.30
CA TYR A 165 7.68 10.94 -6.73
C TYR A 165 8.66 11.85 -7.46
N ASN A 166 9.12 11.40 -8.61
CA ASN A 166 9.86 12.26 -9.53
C ASN A 166 8.98 13.44 -9.98
N PRO A 167 9.56 14.59 -10.30
CA PRO A 167 8.79 15.75 -10.72
C PRO A 167 7.86 15.45 -11.88
N LEU A 168 6.61 15.88 -11.74
CA LEU A 168 5.58 15.79 -12.76
C LEU A 168 5.63 17.01 -13.68
N VAL A 169 5.28 16.80 -14.93
CA VAL A 169 5.10 17.90 -15.89
C VAL A 169 3.60 18.22 -15.96
N VAL A 170 3.22 19.39 -15.43
CA VAL A 170 1.84 19.88 -15.38
C VAL A 170 1.75 21.18 -16.14
N LYS A 171 1.05 21.20 -17.29
CA LYS A 171 0.93 22.39 -18.16
C LYS A 171 2.27 23.07 -18.50
N GLY A 172 3.32 22.27 -18.67
CA GLY A 172 4.67 22.76 -18.98
C GLY A 172 5.54 23.11 -17.77
N ASP A 173 4.98 23.12 -16.55
CA ASP A 173 5.74 23.20 -15.31
C ASP A 173 6.25 21.80 -14.93
N SER A 174 7.55 21.63 -14.77
CA SER A 174 8.22 20.38 -14.41
C SER A 174 8.68 20.35 -12.95
N SER A 175 8.14 21.22 -12.10
CA SER A 175 8.54 21.33 -10.70
C SER A 175 7.54 20.70 -9.71
N VAL A 176 6.41 20.19 -10.18
CA VAL A 176 5.35 19.64 -9.32
C VAL A 176 5.79 18.31 -8.72
N ILE A 177 5.81 18.23 -7.40
CA ILE A 177 6.21 17.03 -6.66
C ILE A 177 4.98 16.40 -6.00
N GLU A 178 4.75 15.14 -6.29
CA GLU A 178 3.73 14.35 -5.61
C GLU A 178 4.35 13.59 -4.43
N THR A 179 3.68 13.67 -3.29
CA THR A 179 3.99 12.86 -2.10
C THR A 179 2.78 12.04 -1.71
N ARG A 180 2.99 10.76 -1.43
CA ARG A 180 1.96 9.84 -0.92
C ARG A 180 2.34 9.30 0.44
N ILE A 181 1.37 9.28 1.35
CA ILE A 181 1.42 8.49 2.59
C ILE A 181 0.36 7.40 2.44
N ILE A 182 0.82 6.17 2.36
CA ILE A 182 0.00 4.98 2.13
C ILE A 182 -0.06 4.20 3.43
N SER A 183 -1.26 3.91 3.92
CA SER A 183 -1.45 3.09 5.12
C SER A 183 -2.35 1.91 4.82
N LEU A 184 -2.01 0.75 5.38
CA LEU A 184 -2.80 -0.48 5.32
C LEU A 184 -2.95 -1.05 6.71
N ASP A 185 -4.20 -1.15 7.19
CA ASP A 185 -4.51 -1.70 8.51
C ASP A 185 -4.79 -3.21 8.43
N LYS A 186 -4.45 -3.92 9.50
CA LYS A 186 -4.89 -5.30 9.72
C LYS A 186 -6.40 -5.41 9.56
N GLY A 187 -6.84 -6.42 8.81
CA GLY A 187 -8.26 -6.67 8.53
C GLY A 187 -8.85 -5.85 7.39
N SER A 188 -8.16 -4.84 6.88
CA SER A 188 -8.61 -4.02 5.75
C SER A 188 -8.24 -4.66 4.40
N GLN A 189 -9.12 -4.51 3.41
CA GLN A 189 -8.83 -4.79 2.00
C GLN A 189 -8.56 -3.51 1.20
N LEU A 190 -8.52 -2.36 1.87
CA LEU A 190 -8.34 -1.06 1.22
C LEU A 190 -7.18 -0.30 1.86
N ASN A 191 -6.32 0.25 1.02
CA ASN A 191 -5.32 1.22 1.44
C ASN A 191 -5.97 2.59 1.68
N LYS A 192 -5.51 3.29 2.71
CA LYS A 192 -5.71 4.73 2.82
C LYS A 192 -4.50 5.42 2.20
N THR A 193 -4.70 6.27 1.21
CA THR A 193 -3.63 7.08 0.63
C THR A 193 -3.95 8.56 0.82
N VAL A 194 -3.03 9.29 1.44
CA VAL A 194 -3.03 10.75 1.49
C VAL A 194 -2.05 11.23 0.44
N VAL A 195 -2.53 12.05 -0.49
CA VAL A 195 -1.72 12.58 -1.60
C VAL A 195 -1.62 14.09 -1.46
N SER A 196 -0.41 14.61 -1.57
CA SER A 196 -0.14 16.04 -1.64
C SER A 196 0.70 16.39 -2.86
N PHE A 197 0.54 17.60 -3.34
CA PHE A 197 1.28 18.14 -4.49
C PHE A 197 1.92 19.46 -4.11
N ASP A 198 3.25 19.49 -4.11
CA ASP A 198 4.02 20.72 -3.92
C ASP A 198 4.24 21.43 -5.26
N ASN A 199 4.38 22.76 -5.22
CA ASN A 199 4.62 23.65 -6.37
C ASN A 199 3.49 23.68 -7.40
N LEU A 200 2.30 23.20 -7.10
CA LEU A 200 1.16 23.31 -7.98
C LEU A 200 0.66 24.75 -8.00
N GLN A 201 0.74 25.41 -9.17
CA GLN A 201 0.49 26.85 -9.31
C GLN A 201 -1.00 27.24 -9.33
N GLU A 202 -1.87 26.29 -9.66
CA GLU A 202 -3.32 26.53 -9.77
C GLU A 202 -4.12 25.33 -9.28
N ILE A 203 -5.37 25.54 -8.97
CA ILE A 203 -6.30 24.47 -8.61
C ILE A 203 -6.44 23.54 -9.82
N THR A 204 -6.06 22.30 -9.61
CA THR A 204 -6.06 21.26 -10.63
C THR A 204 -6.93 20.09 -10.19
N PRO A 205 -7.83 19.58 -11.03
CA PRO A 205 -8.61 18.39 -10.71
C PRO A 205 -7.72 17.17 -10.46
N VAL A 206 -8.16 16.31 -9.55
CA VAL A 206 -7.56 15.01 -9.27
C VAL A 206 -8.55 13.92 -9.67
N VAL A 207 -8.05 12.87 -10.30
CA VAL A 207 -8.81 11.67 -10.64
C VAL A 207 -8.21 10.45 -9.97
N THR A 208 -9.03 9.43 -9.78
CA THR A 208 -8.62 8.08 -9.42
C THR A 208 -9.43 7.08 -10.22
N GLY A 209 -8.92 5.88 -10.39
CA GLY A 209 -9.62 4.85 -11.14
C GLY A 209 -8.98 3.49 -10.97
N ILE A 210 -9.74 2.47 -11.29
CA ILE A 210 -9.30 1.07 -11.30
C ILE A 210 -9.27 0.61 -12.74
N VAL A 211 -8.19 -0.04 -13.15
CA VAL A 211 -8.11 -0.59 -14.50
C VAL A 211 -9.02 -1.81 -14.64
N LEU A 212 -9.87 -1.79 -15.66
CA LEU A 212 -10.71 -2.92 -16.05
C LEU A 212 -10.16 -3.56 -17.31
N HIS A 213 -9.93 -4.86 -17.26
CA HIS A 213 -9.38 -5.60 -18.39
C HIS A 213 -10.48 -6.05 -19.37
N LYS A 214 -10.18 -6.00 -20.67
CA LYS A 214 -11.13 -6.36 -21.74
C LYS A 214 -11.56 -7.83 -21.68
N GLN A 215 -10.74 -8.72 -21.13
CA GLN A 215 -11.06 -10.15 -20.98
C GLN A 215 -12.21 -10.40 -20.00
N ASN A 216 -12.43 -9.48 -19.08
CA ASN A 216 -13.57 -9.52 -18.18
C ASN A 216 -14.22 -8.12 -18.13
N PRO A 217 -15.11 -7.80 -19.11
CA PRO A 217 -15.74 -6.48 -19.17
C PRO A 217 -16.71 -6.24 -18.01
N MET A 218 -17.11 -7.26 -17.28
CA MET A 218 -17.89 -7.14 -16.05
C MET A 218 -17.00 -6.85 -14.82
N GLY A 219 -15.68 -7.06 -14.95
CA GLY A 219 -14.60 -6.51 -14.10
C GLY A 219 -14.62 -6.87 -12.60
N TYR A 220 -15.58 -7.61 -12.14
CA TYR A 220 -15.84 -7.88 -10.73
C TYR A 220 -16.55 -9.21 -10.56
#